data_0a7084fce52d85f62f34b4c4e208c3fe
#
_entry.id   0a7084fce52d85f62f34b4c4e208c3fe
#
_cell.length_a   1.000
_cell.length_b   1.000
_cell.length_c   1.000
_cell.angle_alpha   90.00
_cell.angle_beta   90.00
_cell.angle_gamma   90.00
#
_symmetry.space_group_name_H-M   'P 1'
#
loop_
_entity.id
_entity.type
_entity.pdbx_description
1 polymer ?
#
loop_
_entity_poly.entity_id
_entity_poly.type
_entity_poly.pdbx_seq_one_letter_code
_entity_poly.pdbx_strand_id
1 'polypeptide(L)'
;MKFFSKIFITVTLILCISLSLSGYFLISLSFKNGIEQEKAQALEQYKVTRFALQSGLVSIKNNRLVSENSASSLMPEALLSHSDNSMLAVFSDEKTAVYSEYPENYDFSILQTADPQKLTFEIRSVNGSSFLTVAGCFYLNNETFYLLYGRDIHTVIQQRQQMEHSFIVIYCMVCTLSVLALLTFSLLFVRPLKQLTRFAARIAEGDYSSRVSIHTRDELGELADTCNNMADAIQKSIDTLTRTAIQKEDFVANFAHELKTPLTSVIGYADMIYQKDLTKEEVRNAAWYILDEGMRLEELSRKLMDLIALNHQNFVLEELSAGELLDNLCETLRPVCRNRQVTLQCEVDDAYIPVEYDLFKTLLLNLADNAIKAGASSIRLTGKAEDSHYVIAVCDNGCGIPEEEIDRITEAFYMVDKSRSRRQHGAGIGLALVSRICEVHHARLKFESEPGRGTIVSVILPFSADFPVPGDTTGDTIEKIPEEGE
;
A
#
# COMPACT_ATOMS: atom_id res chain seq x y z
N MET A 1 20.02 -5.24 14.43
CA MET A 1 18.62 -5.45 14.86
C MET A 1 17.78 -4.32 14.31
N LYS A 2 16.65 -4.62 13.69
CA LYS A 2 15.80 -3.59 13.05
C LYS A 2 14.88 -2.95 14.10
N PHE A 3 14.40 -1.74 13.84
CA PHE A 3 13.66 -0.89 14.77
C PHE A 3 12.55 -1.62 15.55
N PHE A 4 11.66 -2.32 14.87
CA PHE A 4 10.57 -3.09 15.52
C PHE A 4 11.05 -4.19 16.47
N SER A 5 12.12 -4.90 16.13
CA SER A 5 12.71 -5.92 17.01
C SER A 5 13.30 -5.31 18.29
N LYS A 6 13.87 -4.09 18.20
CA LYS A 6 14.37 -3.37 19.37
C LYS A 6 13.23 -2.97 20.31
N ILE A 7 12.17 -2.36 19.78
CA ILE A 7 11.01 -1.94 20.56
C ILE A 7 10.40 -3.14 21.28
N PHE A 8 10.19 -4.24 20.54
CA PHE A 8 9.52 -5.39 21.11
C PHE A 8 10.35 -6.05 22.23
N ILE A 9 11.67 -6.22 22.03
CA ILE A 9 12.55 -6.74 23.07
C ILE A 9 12.55 -5.83 24.30
N THR A 10 12.56 -4.51 24.11
CA THR A 10 12.51 -3.55 25.20
C THR A 10 11.20 -3.66 25.99
N VAL A 11 10.06 -3.74 25.31
CA VAL A 11 8.74 -3.89 25.96
C VAL A 11 8.64 -5.21 26.71
N THR A 12 9.07 -6.31 26.10
CA THR A 12 9.08 -7.63 26.78
C THR A 12 9.98 -7.63 28.01
N LEU A 13 11.15 -7.01 27.93
CA LEU A 13 12.07 -6.91 29.04
C LEU A 13 11.50 -6.07 30.19
N ILE A 14 10.86 -4.95 29.89
CA ILE A 14 10.16 -4.11 30.87
C ILE A 14 9.04 -4.91 31.54
N LEU A 15 8.25 -5.65 30.78
CA LEU A 15 7.16 -6.49 31.29
C LEU A 15 7.69 -7.58 32.22
N CYS A 16 8.76 -8.28 31.84
CA CYS A 16 9.38 -9.30 32.67
C CYS A 16 9.94 -8.75 34.00
N ILE A 17 10.62 -7.59 33.90
CA ILE A 17 11.16 -6.93 35.12
C ILE A 17 10.01 -6.44 36.02
N SER A 18 9.01 -5.81 35.48
CA SER A 18 7.84 -5.32 36.22
C SER A 18 7.09 -6.45 36.91
N LEU A 19 6.88 -7.58 36.21
CA LEU A 19 6.21 -8.74 36.75
C LEU A 19 7.04 -9.37 37.88
N SER A 20 8.37 -9.52 37.71
CA SER A 20 9.27 -10.04 38.72
C SER A 20 9.26 -9.19 39.99
N LEU A 21 9.34 -7.86 39.82
CA LEU A 21 9.35 -6.94 40.98
C LEU A 21 8.00 -6.96 41.71
N SER A 22 6.89 -6.98 40.98
CA SER A 22 5.55 -7.08 41.57
C SER A 22 5.34 -8.38 42.32
N GLY A 23 5.75 -9.51 41.75
CA GLY A 23 5.67 -10.82 42.39
C GLY A 23 6.48 -10.90 43.70
N TYR A 24 7.74 -10.45 43.64
CA TYR A 24 8.57 -10.38 44.83
C TYR A 24 7.93 -9.52 45.93
N PHE A 25 7.42 -8.35 45.58
CA PHE A 25 6.77 -7.47 46.56
C PHE A 25 5.50 -8.09 47.15
N LEU A 26 4.64 -8.70 46.33
CA LEU A 26 3.41 -9.35 46.79
C LEU A 26 3.71 -10.53 47.73
N ILE A 27 4.66 -11.42 47.39
CA ILE A 27 5.04 -12.56 48.22
C ILE A 27 5.65 -12.08 49.53
N SER A 28 6.54 -11.09 49.48
CA SER A 28 7.17 -10.51 50.66
C SER A 28 6.16 -9.86 51.62
N LEU A 29 5.22 -9.09 51.07
CA LEU A 29 4.15 -8.43 51.81
C LEU A 29 3.22 -9.46 52.47
N SER A 30 2.81 -10.48 51.69
CA SER A 30 1.94 -11.57 52.22
C SER A 30 2.60 -12.31 53.33
N PHE A 31 3.89 -12.67 53.17
CA PHE A 31 4.65 -13.35 54.22
C PHE A 31 4.79 -12.49 55.49
N LYS A 32 5.13 -11.19 55.34
CA LYS A 32 5.23 -10.26 56.44
C LYS A 32 3.91 -10.15 57.20
N ASN A 33 2.77 -10.01 56.48
CA ASN A 33 1.46 -9.93 57.08
C ASN A 33 1.08 -11.24 57.84
N GLY A 34 1.43 -12.40 57.23
CA GLY A 34 1.25 -13.71 57.90
C GLY A 34 2.00 -13.81 59.21
N ILE A 35 3.29 -13.41 59.22
CA ILE A 35 4.10 -13.41 60.45
C ILE A 35 3.53 -12.43 61.48
N GLU A 36 3.12 -11.24 61.13
CA GLU A 36 2.55 -10.28 62.09
C GLU A 36 1.19 -10.79 62.65
N GLN A 37 0.41 -11.51 61.86
CA GLN A 37 -0.82 -12.15 62.33
C GLN A 37 -0.53 -13.27 63.34
N GLU A 38 0.42 -14.16 63.03
CA GLU A 38 0.83 -15.22 63.94
C GLU A 38 1.42 -14.64 65.24
N LYS A 39 2.18 -13.56 65.15
CA LYS A 39 2.72 -12.83 66.29
C LYS A 39 1.63 -12.25 67.19
N ALA A 40 0.59 -11.65 66.58
CA ALA A 40 -0.54 -11.13 67.35
C ALA A 40 -1.30 -12.24 68.06
N GLN A 41 -1.53 -13.37 67.40
CA GLN A 41 -2.17 -14.55 68.01
C GLN A 41 -1.32 -15.20 69.12
N ALA A 42 -0.02 -15.33 68.85
CA ALA A 42 0.88 -15.86 69.86
C ALA A 42 0.93 -14.99 71.15
N LEU A 43 0.88 -13.64 70.92
CA LEU A 43 0.83 -12.69 72.06
C LEU A 43 -0.47 -12.80 72.85
N GLU A 44 -1.59 -12.97 72.19
CA GLU A 44 -2.88 -13.14 72.87
C GLU A 44 -2.91 -14.42 73.66
N GLN A 45 -2.49 -15.52 73.07
CA GLN A 45 -2.43 -16.82 73.76
C GLN A 45 -1.41 -16.81 74.93
N TYR A 46 -0.25 -16.17 74.75
CA TYR A 46 0.71 -15.97 75.82
C TYR A 46 0.05 -15.25 77.00
N LYS A 47 -0.71 -14.19 76.81
CA LYS A 47 -1.39 -13.45 77.87
C LYS A 47 -2.45 -14.31 78.57
N VAL A 48 -3.24 -15.07 77.81
CA VAL A 48 -4.23 -16.00 78.37
C VAL A 48 -3.56 -17.08 79.24
N THR A 49 -2.50 -17.73 78.70
CA THR A 49 -1.75 -18.74 79.36
C THR A 49 -1.09 -18.23 80.68
N ARG A 50 -0.47 -17.03 80.55
CA ARG A 50 0.11 -16.38 81.75
C ARG A 50 -0.93 -16.15 82.85
N PHE A 51 -2.12 -15.63 82.49
CA PHE A 51 -3.22 -15.37 83.41
C PHE A 51 -3.76 -16.69 84.03
N ALA A 52 -3.92 -17.75 83.24
CA ALA A 52 -4.37 -19.05 83.70
C ALA A 52 -3.37 -19.68 84.71
N LEU A 53 -2.06 -19.59 84.41
CA LEU A 53 -1.02 -20.05 85.35
C LEU A 53 -1.05 -19.27 86.62
N GLN A 54 -1.11 -17.95 86.59
CA GLN A 54 -1.19 -17.13 87.82
C GLN A 54 -2.44 -17.44 88.63
N SER A 55 -3.60 -17.57 88.00
CA SER A 55 -4.90 -17.81 88.65
C SER A 55 -5.00 -19.26 89.23
N GLY A 56 -4.55 -20.23 88.40
CA GLY A 56 -4.60 -21.64 88.77
C GLY A 56 -3.70 -21.96 89.96
N LEU A 57 -2.51 -21.44 89.92
CA LEU A 57 -1.58 -21.64 91.02
C LEU A 57 -1.99 -20.96 92.34
N VAL A 58 -2.64 -19.78 92.24
CA VAL A 58 -3.24 -19.09 93.40
C VAL A 58 -4.41 -19.93 94.00
N SER A 59 -5.26 -20.49 93.14
CA SER A 59 -6.40 -21.32 93.58
C SER A 59 -5.97 -22.61 94.25
N ILE A 60 -4.98 -23.28 93.79
CA ILE A 60 -4.44 -24.51 94.33
C ILE A 60 -3.80 -24.25 95.74
N LYS A 61 -3.13 -23.13 95.91
CA LYS A 61 -2.52 -22.75 97.17
C LYS A 61 -3.59 -22.40 98.20
N ASN A 62 -4.70 -21.84 97.84
CA ASN A 62 -5.76 -21.52 98.78
C ASN A 62 -6.56 -22.75 99.23
N ASN A 63 -6.55 -23.85 98.51
CA ASN A 63 -7.33 -25.05 98.83
C ASN A 63 -6.54 -26.16 99.50
N ARG A 64 -5.22 -26.09 99.55
CA ARG A 64 -4.37 -27.14 100.23
C ARG A 64 -3.26 -26.48 101.00
N LEU A 65 -3.02 -26.98 102.27
CA LEU A 65 -1.80 -26.80 103.06
C LEU A 65 -0.66 -27.58 102.37
N VAL A 66 -0.11 -27.03 101.28
CA VAL A 66 0.93 -27.71 100.53
C VAL A 66 2.27 -27.11 100.91
N SER A 67 3.22 -28.01 101.29
CA SER A 67 4.60 -27.65 101.62
C SER A 67 5.33 -27.06 100.43
N GLU A 68 6.35 -26.22 100.68
CA GLU A 68 7.06 -25.35 99.71
C GLU A 68 7.66 -26.06 98.48
N ASN A 69 7.74 -27.38 98.43
CA ASN A 69 8.32 -28.14 97.31
C ASN A 69 7.30 -28.57 96.21
N SER A 70 6.06 -28.07 96.20
CA SER A 70 4.99 -28.63 95.40
C SER A 70 4.53 -27.77 94.23
N ALA A 71 5.07 -26.60 94.04
CA ALA A 71 4.68 -25.71 92.94
C ALA A 71 5.00 -26.32 91.54
N SER A 72 6.12 -27.02 91.47
CA SER A 72 6.54 -27.68 90.23
C SER A 72 5.76 -28.94 89.86
N SER A 73 5.17 -29.64 90.87
CA SER A 73 4.37 -30.87 90.67
C SER A 73 2.92 -30.60 90.25
N LEU A 74 2.40 -29.39 90.49
CA LEU A 74 1.03 -28.97 90.20
C LEU A 74 0.90 -28.21 88.89
N MET A 75 2.00 -27.76 88.34
CA MET A 75 2.06 -27.02 87.04
C MET A 75 1.55 -27.82 85.82
N PRO A 76 1.82 -29.14 85.74
CA PRO A 76 1.35 -29.93 84.59
C PRO A 76 -0.17 -29.96 84.46
N GLU A 77 -0.94 -30.01 85.56
CA GLU A 77 -2.40 -30.11 85.54
C GLU A 77 -3.08 -28.81 85.09
N ALA A 78 -2.48 -27.65 85.37
CA ALA A 78 -2.98 -26.34 84.95
C ALA A 78 -2.69 -26.04 83.44
N LEU A 79 -1.80 -26.81 82.81
CA LEU A 79 -1.29 -26.64 81.48
C LEU A 79 -1.92 -27.58 80.44
N LEU A 80 -2.73 -28.53 80.81
CA LEU A 80 -3.35 -29.55 79.95
C LEU A 80 -4.39 -29.03 78.97
N SER A 81 -4.65 -27.73 78.91
CA SER A 81 -5.66 -27.14 78.03
C SER A 81 -5.04 -26.39 76.81
N HIS A 82 -3.91 -26.88 76.27
CA HIS A 82 -3.25 -26.26 75.12
C HIS A 82 -3.84 -26.73 73.81
N SER A 83 -3.77 -25.87 72.79
CA SER A 83 -4.09 -26.23 71.39
C SER A 83 -2.95 -27.08 70.81
N ASP A 84 -3.27 -28.10 70.01
CA ASP A 84 -2.35 -29.09 69.41
C ASP A 84 -1.14 -28.52 68.60
N ASN A 85 -1.05 -27.23 68.44
CA ASN A 85 -0.04 -26.56 67.59
C ASN A 85 0.81 -25.53 68.32
N SER A 86 0.84 -25.57 69.66
CA SER A 86 1.63 -24.67 70.50
C SER A 86 2.56 -25.42 71.45
N MET A 87 3.68 -24.81 71.77
CA MET A 87 4.64 -25.33 72.77
C MET A 87 4.78 -24.38 73.94
N LEU A 88 4.84 -24.92 75.08
CA LEU A 88 4.98 -24.16 76.30
C LEU A 88 6.22 -24.58 77.06
N ALA A 89 6.92 -23.62 77.67
CA ALA A 89 7.93 -23.88 78.63
C ALA A 89 7.88 -22.82 79.76
N VAL A 90 8.15 -23.30 80.97
CA VAL A 90 8.24 -22.46 82.16
C VAL A 90 9.60 -22.71 82.83
N PHE A 91 10.29 -21.63 83.14
CA PHE A 91 11.60 -21.67 83.79
C PHE A 91 11.53 -20.91 85.13
N SER A 92 12.33 -21.38 86.12
CA SER A 92 12.52 -20.66 87.37
C SER A 92 13.40 -19.43 87.20
N ASP A 93 13.58 -18.66 88.27
CA ASP A 93 14.46 -17.50 88.34
C ASP A 93 15.93 -17.88 87.99
N GLU A 94 16.36 -19.09 88.40
CA GLU A 94 17.66 -19.66 88.07
C GLU A 94 17.76 -20.17 86.63
N LYS A 95 16.72 -19.93 85.80
CA LYS A 95 16.58 -20.39 84.38
C LYS A 95 16.66 -21.95 84.28
N THR A 96 16.30 -22.67 85.30
CA THR A 96 16.10 -24.13 85.25
C THR A 96 14.69 -24.42 84.74
N ALA A 97 14.55 -25.39 83.79
CA ALA A 97 13.25 -25.75 83.22
C ALA A 97 12.39 -26.43 84.31
N VAL A 98 11.27 -25.83 84.63
CA VAL A 98 10.24 -26.39 85.46
C VAL A 98 9.29 -27.27 84.68
N TYR A 99 8.99 -26.85 83.46
CA TYR A 99 8.20 -27.54 82.45
C TYR A 99 8.63 -27.13 81.04
N SER A 100 8.71 -28.08 80.11
CA SER A 100 9.02 -27.79 78.73
C SER A 100 8.43 -28.83 77.77
N GLU A 101 7.69 -28.38 76.76
CA GLU A 101 7.22 -29.16 75.61
C GLU A 101 8.14 -28.99 74.39
N TYR A 102 9.12 -28.13 74.50
CA TYR A 102 10.07 -27.88 73.37
C TYR A 102 11.00 -29.11 73.23
N PRO A 103 11.45 -29.38 71.97
CA PRO A 103 12.44 -30.43 71.75
C PRO A 103 13.72 -30.20 72.55
N GLU A 104 14.40 -31.31 72.96
CA GLU A 104 15.62 -31.24 73.75
C GLU A 104 16.74 -30.38 73.11
N ASN A 105 16.78 -30.30 71.85
CA ASN A 105 17.76 -29.51 71.06
C ASN A 105 17.34 -28.08 70.82
N TYR A 106 16.24 -27.58 71.43
CA TYR A 106 15.83 -26.19 71.31
C TYR A 106 16.76 -25.28 72.11
N ASP A 107 17.30 -24.24 71.42
CA ASP A 107 18.19 -23.28 72.12
C ASP A 107 17.33 -22.17 72.76
N PHE A 108 17.39 -22.19 74.10
CA PHE A 108 16.67 -21.21 74.93
C PHE A 108 17.44 -19.92 75.18
N SER A 109 18.32 -19.48 74.23
CA SER A 109 19.08 -18.24 74.39
C SER A 109 18.16 -16.99 74.47
N ILE A 110 16.89 -17.07 74.03
CA ILE A 110 15.89 -16.05 74.24
C ILE A 110 15.67 -15.67 75.71
N LEU A 111 15.88 -16.62 76.62
CA LEU A 111 15.82 -16.36 78.06
C LEU A 111 16.89 -15.41 78.56
N GLN A 112 18.03 -15.30 77.89
CA GLN A 112 19.10 -14.36 78.24
C GLN A 112 18.76 -12.93 77.97
N THR A 113 17.87 -12.73 76.94
CA THR A 113 17.40 -11.41 76.51
C THR A 113 16.00 -11.07 77.04
N ALA A 114 15.38 -12.00 77.81
CA ALA A 114 14.06 -11.76 78.42
C ALA A 114 14.14 -10.71 79.51
N ASP A 115 13.48 -9.60 79.31
CA ASP A 115 13.36 -8.49 80.27
C ASP A 115 12.03 -8.62 81.04
N PRO A 116 12.05 -8.49 82.41
CA PRO A 116 10.83 -8.51 83.22
C PRO A 116 9.72 -7.56 82.76
N GLN A 117 10.05 -6.48 82.07
CA GLN A 117 9.11 -5.44 81.62
C GLN A 117 8.75 -5.51 80.10
N LYS A 118 9.46 -6.36 79.34
CA LYS A 118 9.30 -6.38 77.86
C LYS A 118 9.19 -7.81 77.37
N LEU A 119 8.19 -8.02 76.44
CA LEU A 119 8.06 -9.29 75.75
C LEU A 119 9.08 -9.35 74.60
N THR A 120 9.76 -10.49 74.49
CA THR A 120 10.74 -10.77 73.45
C THR A 120 10.13 -11.76 72.44
N PHE A 121 10.34 -11.58 71.19
CA PHE A 121 9.87 -12.44 70.08
C PHE A 121 11.08 -12.98 69.35
N GLU A 122 11.07 -14.24 69.06
CA GLU A 122 12.11 -14.92 68.30
C GLU A 122 11.48 -15.96 67.36
N ILE A 123 12.01 -16.08 66.16
CA ILE A 123 11.64 -17.13 65.21
C ILE A 123 12.84 -18.10 65.13
N ARG A 124 12.61 -19.35 65.40
CA ARG A 124 13.61 -20.39 65.27
C ARG A 124 13.09 -21.62 64.56
N SER A 125 13.97 -22.25 63.79
CA SER A 125 13.71 -23.55 63.19
C SER A 125 14.41 -24.65 63.96
N VAL A 126 13.65 -25.66 64.30
CA VAL A 126 14.15 -26.87 64.99
C VAL A 126 13.50 -28.10 64.38
N ASN A 127 14.30 -29.10 64.02
CA ASN A 127 13.83 -30.34 63.37
C ASN A 127 12.92 -30.18 62.18
N GLY A 128 13.13 -29.10 61.37
CA GLY A 128 12.32 -28.80 60.16
C GLY A 128 11.01 -28.03 60.38
N SER A 129 10.63 -27.84 61.66
CA SER A 129 9.50 -26.95 62.05
C SER A 129 10.06 -25.61 62.51
N SER A 130 9.33 -24.55 62.24
CA SER A 130 9.69 -23.19 62.62
C SER A 130 8.69 -22.62 63.59
N PHE A 131 9.23 -22.20 64.75
CA PHE A 131 8.44 -21.71 65.85
C PHE A 131 8.63 -20.19 66.00
N LEU A 132 7.54 -19.50 66.21
CA LEU A 132 7.50 -18.13 66.70
C LEU A 132 7.33 -18.20 68.23
N THR A 133 8.39 -17.90 68.96
CA THR A 133 8.40 -17.98 70.44
C THR A 133 8.25 -16.58 71.04
N VAL A 134 7.32 -16.42 71.94
CA VAL A 134 7.11 -15.27 72.80
C VAL A 134 7.65 -15.57 74.17
N ALA A 135 8.61 -14.82 74.66
CA ALA A 135 9.18 -14.96 75.95
C ALA A 135 8.87 -13.74 76.87
N GLY A 136 8.51 -13.98 78.06
CA GLY A 136 8.30 -12.95 79.08
C GLY A 136 8.28 -13.56 80.50
N CYS A 137 8.23 -12.75 81.51
CA CYS A 137 8.20 -13.19 82.87
C CYS A 137 6.87 -12.90 83.58
N PHE A 138 6.60 -13.65 84.64
CA PHE A 138 5.51 -13.40 85.56
C PHE A 138 5.98 -13.65 87.03
N TYR A 139 5.33 -12.99 87.97
CA TYR A 139 5.63 -13.08 89.35
C TYR A 139 4.60 -13.93 90.05
N LEU A 140 5.09 -14.87 90.88
CA LEU A 140 4.27 -15.71 91.74
C LEU A 140 4.96 -15.87 93.07
N ASN A 141 4.29 -15.48 94.16
CA ASN A 141 4.82 -15.62 95.55
C ASN A 141 6.20 -14.98 95.79
N ASN A 142 6.47 -13.87 95.14
CA ASN A 142 7.77 -13.17 95.24
C ASN A 142 8.94 -13.83 94.45
N GLU A 143 8.62 -14.90 93.70
CA GLU A 143 9.57 -15.54 92.77
C GLU A 143 9.29 -15.16 91.37
N THR A 144 10.32 -15.05 90.52
CA THR A 144 10.24 -14.74 89.11
C THR A 144 10.24 -16.02 88.31
N PHE A 145 9.24 -16.19 87.40
CA PHE A 145 9.17 -17.27 86.44
C PHE A 145 9.20 -16.72 85.06
N TYR A 146 9.87 -17.45 84.16
CA TYR A 146 9.90 -17.12 82.73
C TYR A 146 8.95 -18.06 81.99
N LEU A 147 8.03 -17.51 81.21
CA LEU A 147 7.09 -18.22 80.38
C LEU A 147 7.47 -18.05 78.91
N LEU A 148 7.68 -19.15 78.23
CA LEU A 148 7.86 -19.22 76.79
C LEU A 148 6.65 -19.88 76.19
N TYR A 149 6.04 -19.17 75.19
CA TYR A 149 4.97 -19.70 74.41
C TYR A 149 5.40 -19.71 72.92
N GLY A 150 5.54 -20.90 72.35
CA GLY A 150 5.92 -21.14 70.97
C GLY A 150 4.72 -21.54 70.15
N ARG A 151 4.59 -20.91 68.98
CA ARG A 151 3.59 -21.27 67.99
C ARG A 151 4.26 -21.74 66.71
N ASP A 152 3.79 -22.88 66.18
CA ASP A 152 4.30 -23.38 64.91
C ASP A 152 3.79 -22.47 63.71
N ILE A 153 4.75 -21.92 62.96
CA ILE A 153 4.52 -21.07 61.79
C ILE A 153 4.78 -21.83 60.51
N HIS A 154 4.82 -23.17 60.53
CA HIS A 154 5.08 -24.00 59.36
C HIS A 154 4.07 -23.70 58.23
N THR A 155 2.80 -23.47 58.56
CA THR A 155 1.74 -23.12 57.61
C THR A 155 2.04 -21.85 56.85
N VAL A 156 2.56 -20.82 57.53
CA VAL A 156 2.93 -19.52 56.87
C VAL A 156 4.12 -19.72 55.93
N ILE A 157 5.08 -20.56 56.33
CA ILE A 157 6.25 -20.89 55.50
C ILE A 157 5.82 -21.73 54.28
N GLN A 158 4.97 -22.71 54.47
CA GLN A 158 4.40 -23.49 53.36
C GLN A 158 3.60 -22.63 52.38
N GLN A 159 2.76 -21.72 52.87
CA GLN A 159 2.02 -20.78 52.04
C GLN A 159 2.96 -19.92 51.20
N ARG A 160 4.05 -19.42 51.78
CA ARG A 160 5.06 -18.68 51.04
C ARG A 160 5.68 -19.53 49.93
N GLN A 161 6.11 -20.76 50.23
CA GLN A 161 6.69 -21.65 49.20
C GLN A 161 5.70 -21.99 48.09
N GLN A 162 4.44 -22.20 48.42
CA GLN A 162 3.38 -22.44 47.45
C GLN A 162 3.14 -21.23 46.56
N MET A 163 3.15 -20.01 47.14
CA MET A 163 3.06 -18.76 46.36
C MET A 163 4.25 -18.58 45.42
N GLU A 164 5.48 -18.85 45.91
CA GLU A 164 6.71 -18.79 45.11
C GLU A 164 6.62 -19.76 43.91
N HIS A 165 6.20 -21.01 44.15
CA HIS A 165 6.04 -21.99 43.08
C HIS A 165 4.98 -21.60 42.08
N SER A 166 3.80 -21.16 42.52
CA SER A 166 2.72 -20.70 41.68
C SER A 166 3.15 -19.48 40.85
N PHE A 167 3.88 -18.55 41.46
CA PHE A 167 4.41 -17.39 40.76
C PHE A 167 5.39 -17.78 39.67
N ILE A 168 6.31 -18.73 39.92
CA ILE A 168 7.27 -19.22 38.92
C ILE A 168 6.53 -19.83 37.71
N VAL A 169 5.50 -20.64 37.96
CA VAL A 169 4.71 -21.26 36.88
C VAL A 169 4.01 -20.18 36.02
N ILE A 170 3.35 -19.22 36.68
CA ILE A 170 2.67 -18.10 35.96
C ILE A 170 3.69 -17.27 35.18
N TYR A 171 4.83 -16.95 35.77
CA TYR A 171 5.91 -16.20 35.16
C TYR A 171 6.42 -16.88 33.88
N CYS A 172 6.71 -18.18 33.94
CA CYS A 172 7.14 -18.97 32.81
C CYS A 172 6.07 -19.01 31.70
N MET A 173 4.79 -19.14 32.07
CA MET A 173 3.66 -19.11 31.12
C MET A 173 3.58 -17.76 30.38
N VAL A 174 3.66 -16.65 31.12
CA VAL A 174 3.62 -15.29 30.52
C VAL A 174 4.82 -15.06 29.61
N CYS A 175 6.02 -15.48 29.99
CA CYS A 175 7.21 -15.38 29.16
C CYS A 175 7.07 -16.19 27.88
N THR A 176 6.57 -17.41 27.96
CA THR A 176 6.35 -18.27 26.78
C THR A 176 5.31 -17.65 25.84
N LEU A 177 4.19 -17.17 26.37
CA LEU A 177 3.14 -16.50 25.60
C LEU A 177 3.67 -15.22 24.93
N SER A 178 4.51 -14.43 25.61
CA SER A 178 5.14 -13.24 25.07
C SER A 178 6.07 -13.56 23.89
N VAL A 179 6.86 -14.62 23.97
CA VAL A 179 7.71 -15.07 22.86
C VAL A 179 6.86 -15.51 21.66
N LEU A 180 5.78 -16.25 21.89
CA LEU A 180 4.87 -16.68 20.84
C LEU A 180 4.19 -15.47 20.14
N ALA A 181 3.72 -14.51 20.94
CA ALA A 181 3.15 -13.26 20.43
C ALA A 181 4.17 -12.46 19.59
N LEU A 182 5.44 -12.46 20.00
CA LEU A 182 6.53 -11.84 19.26
C LEU A 182 6.76 -12.48 17.89
N LEU A 183 6.73 -13.79 17.83
CA LEU A 183 6.88 -14.54 16.58
C LEU A 183 5.72 -14.27 15.63
N THR A 184 4.48 -14.34 16.12
CA THR A 184 3.28 -14.07 15.32
C THR A 184 3.27 -12.63 14.79
N PHE A 185 3.58 -11.64 15.62
CA PHE A 185 3.69 -10.25 15.18
C PHE A 185 4.76 -10.07 14.10
N SER A 186 5.91 -10.71 14.25
CA SER A 186 6.98 -10.65 13.24
C SER A 186 6.55 -11.21 11.88
N LEU A 187 5.78 -12.30 11.89
CA LEU A 187 5.27 -12.93 10.67
C LEU A 187 4.19 -12.09 9.98
N LEU A 188 3.23 -11.57 10.77
CA LEU A 188 2.06 -10.87 10.23
C LEU A 188 2.36 -9.43 9.79
N PHE A 189 3.25 -8.73 10.50
CA PHE A 189 3.49 -7.29 10.25
C PHE A 189 4.89 -6.98 9.69
N VAL A 190 5.94 -7.56 10.25
CA VAL A 190 7.31 -7.17 9.88
C VAL A 190 7.71 -7.72 8.50
N ARG A 191 7.30 -8.94 8.16
CA ARG A 191 7.62 -9.54 6.86
C ARG A 191 6.96 -8.81 5.69
N PRO A 192 5.63 -8.55 5.70
CA PRO A 192 4.97 -7.78 4.64
C PRO A 192 5.57 -6.38 4.45
N LEU A 193 5.81 -5.66 5.54
CA LEU A 193 6.42 -4.32 5.46
C LEU A 193 7.82 -4.35 4.82
N LYS A 194 8.61 -5.39 5.06
CA LYS A 194 9.89 -5.57 4.37
C LYS A 194 9.74 -5.86 2.88
N GLN A 195 8.69 -6.58 2.47
CA GLN A 195 8.41 -6.83 1.06
C GLN A 195 8.08 -5.52 0.35
N LEU A 196 7.23 -4.67 0.94
CA LEU A 196 6.93 -3.33 0.43
C LEU A 196 8.18 -2.45 0.31
N THR A 197 9.04 -2.44 1.34
CA THR A 197 10.30 -1.68 1.30
C THR A 197 11.23 -2.16 0.18
N ARG A 198 11.33 -3.48 -0.05
CA ARG A 198 12.15 -4.04 -1.13
C ARG A 198 11.55 -3.73 -2.50
N PHE A 199 10.23 -3.79 -2.62
CA PHE A 199 9.53 -3.40 -3.83
C PHE A 199 9.82 -1.94 -4.18
N ALA A 200 9.64 -1.01 -3.23
CA ALA A 200 9.96 0.40 -3.44
C ALA A 200 11.41 0.64 -3.86
N ALA A 201 12.37 -0.12 -3.31
CA ALA A 201 13.76 -0.05 -3.72
C ALA A 201 13.97 -0.51 -5.17
N ARG A 202 13.31 -1.61 -5.61
CA ARG A 202 13.38 -2.09 -7.00
C ARG A 202 12.79 -1.09 -7.99
N ILE A 203 11.64 -0.50 -7.66
CA ILE A 203 11.04 0.57 -8.48
C ILE A 203 12.01 1.74 -8.62
N ALA A 204 12.69 2.15 -7.54
CA ALA A 204 13.70 3.22 -7.57
C ALA A 204 14.94 2.86 -8.41
N GLU A 205 15.28 1.58 -8.52
CA GLU A 205 16.36 1.05 -9.37
C GLU A 205 15.93 0.86 -10.84
N GLY A 206 14.65 1.12 -11.17
CA GLY A 206 14.14 1.01 -12.55
C GLY A 206 13.48 -0.33 -12.89
N ASP A 207 13.32 -1.24 -11.94
CA ASP A 207 12.56 -2.49 -12.14
C ASP A 207 11.06 -2.26 -11.92
N TYR A 208 10.39 -1.74 -12.93
CA TYR A 208 8.95 -1.47 -12.90
C TYR A 208 8.09 -2.72 -13.13
N SER A 209 8.70 -3.85 -13.51
CA SER A 209 8.00 -5.13 -13.70
C SER A 209 7.75 -5.88 -12.39
N SER A 210 8.46 -5.54 -11.33
CA SER A 210 8.28 -6.11 -9.99
C SER A 210 6.86 -5.89 -9.46
N ARG A 211 6.32 -6.91 -8.74
CA ARG A 211 5.04 -6.80 -8.05
C ARG A 211 5.16 -7.32 -6.63
N VAL A 212 4.35 -6.76 -5.73
CA VAL A 212 4.21 -7.21 -4.34
C VAL A 212 3.06 -8.20 -4.26
N SER A 213 3.33 -9.35 -3.65
CA SER A 213 2.31 -10.37 -3.37
C SER A 213 2.06 -10.44 -1.87
N ILE A 214 1.16 -9.58 -1.37
CA ILE A 214 0.67 -9.58 0.01
C ILE A 214 -0.82 -9.82 -0.06
N HIS A 215 -1.27 -10.95 0.52
CA HIS A 215 -2.67 -11.38 0.46
C HIS A 215 -3.33 -11.23 1.84
N THR A 216 -3.22 -10.07 2.45
CA THR A 216 -3.94 -9.73 3.69
C THR A 216 -5.16 -8.88 3.35
N ARG A 217 -6.22 -8.98 4.20
CA ARG A 217 -7.46 -8.19 4.03
C ARG A 217 -7.46 -6.97 4.95
N ASP A 218 -6.30 -6.39 5.18
CA ASP A 218 -6.06 -5.24 6.03
C ASP A 218 -5.43 -4.10 5.22
N GLU A 219 -5.04 -3.03 5.89
CA GLU A 219 -4.40 -1.85 5.31
C GLU A 219 -3.09 -2.17 4.58
N LEU A 220 -2.41 -3.28 4.95
CA LEU A 220 -1.19 -3.72 4.26
C LEU A 220 -1.50 -4.36 2.89
N GLY A 221 -2.63 -5.05 2.78
CA GLY A 221 -3.13 -5.56 1.50
C GLY A 221 -3.52 -4.43 0.57
N GLU A 222 -4.30 -3.46 1.05
CA GLU A 222 -4.70 -2.27 0.28
C GLU A 222 -3.48 -1.45 -0.18
N LEU A 223 -2.48 -1.29 0.69
CA LEU A 223 -1.23 -0.62 0.33
C LEU A 223 -0.45 -1.39 -0.75
N ALA A 224 -0.43 -2.73 -0.69
CA ALA A 224 0.22 -3.56 -1.69
C ALA A 224 -0.46 -3.42 -3.07
N ASP A 225 -1.79 -3.42 -3.11
CA ASP A 225 -2.56 -3.22 -4.34
C ASP A 225 -2.34 -1.81 -4.92
N THR A 226 -2.34 -0.78 -4.07
CA THR A 226 -2.03 0.59 -4.48
C THR A 226 -0.61 0.71 -5.06
N CYS A 227 0.37 0.05 -4.44
CA CYS A 227 1.74 0.00 -4.93
C CYS A 227 1.84 -0.71 -6.30
N ASN A 228 1.10 -1.81 -6.50
CA ASN A 228 1.05 -2.52 -7.77
C ASN A 228 0.40 -1.66 -8.87
N ASN A 229 -0.73 -1.00 -8.57
CA ASN A 229 -1.38 -0.08 -9.51
C ASN A 229 -0.47 1.09 -9.91
N MET A 230 0.30 1.62 -8.96
CA MET A 230 1.32 2.65 -9.25
C MET A 230 2.40 2.12 -10.20
N ALA A 231 2.92 0.90 -9.97
CA ALA A 231 3.90 0.28 -10.87
C ALA A 231 3.34 0.06 -12.28
N ASP A 232 2.07 -0.38 -12.40
CA ASP A 232 1.39 -0.53 -13.69
C ASP A 232 1.27 0.79 -14.43
N ALA A 233 0.90 1.86 -13.74
CA ALA A 233 0.80 3.21 -14.33
C ALA A 233 2.17 3.72 -14.81
N ILE A 234 3.23 3.53 -14.02
CA ILE A 234 4.59 3.92 -14.40
C ILE A 234 5.06 3.12 -15.62
N GLN A 235 4.89 1.79 -15.59
CA GLN A 235 5.28 0.91 -16.71
C GLN A 235 4.58 1.34 -18.00
N LYS A 236 3.27 1.55 -17.95
CA LYS A 236 2.49 2.02 -19.11
C LYS A 236 2.97 3.37 -19.63
N SER A 237 3.32 4.29 -18.74
CA SER A 237 3.86 5.60 -19.13
C SER A 237 5.21 5.47 -19.81
N ILE A 238 6.10 4.62 -19.30
CA ILE A 238 7.42 4.37 -19.90
C ILE A 238 7.28 3.71 -21.28
N ASP A 239 6.41 2.70 -21.41
CA ASP A 239 6.16 2.02 -22.68
C ASP A 239 5.62 3.03 -23.72
N THR A 240 4.70 3.92 -23.32
CA THR A 240 4.18 4.98 -24.18
C THR A 240 5.27 5.97 -24.59
N LEU A 241 6.09 6.44 -23.64
CA LEU A 241 7.19 7.36 -23.93
C LEU A 241 8.24 6.73 -24.85
N THR A 242 8.59 5.47 -24.61
CA THR A 242 9.54 4.71 -25.44
C THR A 242 9.01 4.57 -26.87
N ARG A 243 7.74 4.21 -27.01
CA ARG A 243 7.08 4.09 -28.32
C ARG A 243 7.09 5.43 -29.06
N THR A 244 6.75 6.52 -28.38
CA THR A 244 6.75 7.87 -28.96
C THR A 244 8.17 8.30 -29.36
N ALA A 245 9.19 7.98 -28.56
CA ALA A 245 10.58 8.28 -28.87
C ALA A 245 11.04 7.55 -30.14
N ILE A 246 10.74 6.25 -30.25
CA ILE A 246 11.07 5.45 -31.45
C ILE A 246 10.35 6.03 -32.69
N GLN A 247 9.08 6.32 -32.60
CA GLN A 247 8.32 6.92 -33.70
C GLN A 247 8.92 8.26 -34.14
N LYS A 248 9.40 9.07 -33.20
CA LYS A 248 10.07 10.34 -33.50
C LYS A 248 11.42 10.14 -34.19
N GLU A 249 12.21 9.15 -33.76
CA GLU A 249 13.48 8.81 -34.41
C GLU A 249 13.26 8.31 -35.85
N ASP A 250 12.30 7.39 -36.03
CA ASP A 250 11.94 6.87 -37.36
C ASP A 250 11.43 7.99 -38.31
N PHE A 251 10.62 8.92 -37.78
CA PHE A 251 10.18 10.10 -38.54
C PHE A 251 11.35 10.93 -39.02
N VAL A 252 12.31 11.28 -38.16
CA VAL A 252 13.50 12.07 -38.52
C VAL A 252 14.37 11.35 -39.55
N ALA A 253 14.59 10.05 -39.38
CA ALA A 253 15.38 9.23 -40.29
C ALA A 253 14.75 9.13 -41.68
N ASN A 254 13.44 8.89 -41.75
CA ASN A 254 12.70 8.82 -43.01
C ASN A 254 12.65 10.17 -43.71
N PHE A 255 12.45 11.26 -42.99
CA PHE A 255 12.50 12.62 -43.53
C PHE A 255 13.86 12.93 -44.15
N ALA A 256 14.95 12.65 -43.43
CA ALA A 256 16.31 12.87 -43.96
C ALA A 256 16.57 12.04 -45.24
N HIS A 257 16.04 10.81 -45.30
CA HIS A 257 16.15 9.96 -46.49
C HIS A 257 15.37 10.51 -47.69
N GLU A 258 14.12 10.95 -47.47
CA GLU A 258 13.26 11.49 -48.52
C GLU A 258 13.73 12.88 -49.04
N LEU A 259 14.47 13.65 -48.23
CA LEU A 259 15.16 14.85 -48.66
C LEU A 259 16.43 14.56 -49.46
N LYS A 260 17.21 13.56 -49.02
CA LYS A 260 18.52 13.27 -49.66
C LYS A 260 18.39 12.87 -51.12
N THR A 261 17.39 12.08 -51.45
CA THR A 261 17.18 11.55 -52.82
C THR A 261 16.98 12.66 -53.85
N PRO A 262 15.98 13.56 -53.74
CA PRO A 262 15.79 14.63 -54.70
C PRO A 262 16.95 15.63 -54.71
N LEU A 263 17.53 15.94 -53.55
CA LEU A 263 18.70 16.82 -53.46
C LEU A 263 19.92 16.25 -54.21
N THR A 264 20.15 14.94 -54.11
CA THR A 264 21.22 14.27 -54.88
C THR A 264 20.97 14.36 -56.39
N SER A 265 19.70 14.21 -56.82
CA SER A 265 19.34 14.36 -58.23
C SER A 265 19.55 15.81 -58.74
N VAL A 266 19.11 16.81 -57.96
CA VAL A 266 19.32 18.25 -58.30
C VAL A 266 20.80 18.54 -58.42
N ILE A 267 21.65 18.11 -57.45
CA ILE A 267 23.09 18.32 -57.51
C ILE A 267 23.70 17.61 -58.71
N GLY A 268 23.29 16.35 -58.96
CA GLY A 268 23.82 15.54 -60.05
C GLY A 268 23.54 16.14 -61.44
N TYR A 269 22.31 16.62 -61.67
CA TYR A 269 21.98 17.27 -62.94
C TYR A 269 22.61 18.65 -63.04
N ALA A 270 22.73 19.41 -61.96
CA ALA A 270 23.43 20.69 -61.96
C ALA A 270 24.93 20.51 -62.26
N ASP A 271 25.59 19.46 -61.64
CA ASP A 271 26.97 19.14 -61.90
C ASP A 271 27.20 18.68 -63.35
N MET A 272 26.25 17.90 -63.90
CA MET A 272 26.29 17.49 -65.30
C MET A 272 26.25 18.68 -66.24
N ILE A 273 25.41 19.69 -65.97
CA ILE A 273 25.39 20.94 -66.76
C ILE A 273 26.69 21.73 -66.63
N TYR A 274 27.26 21.73 -65.45
CA TYR A 274 28.49 22.48 -65.13
C TYR A 274 29.76 21.86 -65.73
N GLN A 275 29.88 20.52 -65.70
CA GLN A 275 31.13 19.82 -66.05
C GLN A 275 31.20 19.36 -67.50
N LYS A 276 30.07 19.22 -68.21
CA LYS A 276 30.03 18.62 -69.55
C LYS A 276 29.57 19.64 -70.61
N ASP A 277 30.20 19.53 -71.79
CA ASP A 277 29.72 20.18 -73.00
C ASP A 277 28.43 19.45 -73.46
N LEU A 278 27.28 19.99 -73.18
CA LEU A 278 25.96 19.41 -73.42
C LEU A 278 25.30 20.12 -74.61
N THR A 279 24.51 19.41 -75.35
CA THR A 279 23.59 19.98 -76.34
C THR A 279 22.51 20.84 -75.69
N LYS A 280 21.92 21.78 -76.42
CA LYS A 280 20.80 22.63 -75.92
C LYS A 280 19.62 21.79 -75.39
N GLU A 281 19.39 20.64 -75.99
CA GLU A 281 18.30 19.72 -75.54
C GLU A 281 18.66 18.98 -74.21
N GLU A 282 19.89 18.53 -74.10
CA GLU A 282 20.36 17.90 -72.82
C GLU A 282 20.36 18.90 -71.66
N VAL A 283 20.81 20.13 -71.87
CA VAL A 283 20.75 21.20 -70.88
C VAL A 283 19.29 21.48 -70.50
N ARG A 284 18.35 21.52 -71.39
CA ARG A 284 16.96 21.73 -71.13
C ARG A 284 16.32 20.60 -70.39
N ASN A 285 16.65 19.36 -70.69
CA ASN A 285 16.19 18.18 -70.02
C ASN A 285 16.74 18.14 -68.60
N ALA A 286 18.04 18.39 -68.34
CA ALA A 286 18.65 18.47 -67.05
C ALA A 286 18.06 19.58 -66.18
N ALA A 287 17.84 20.78 -66.77
CA ALA A 287 17.16 21.88 -66.07
C ALA A 287 15.71 21.53 -65.69
N TRP A 288 15.00 20.79 -66.58
CA TRP A 288 13.66 20.32 -66.26
C TRP A 288 13.64 19.37 -65.04
N TYR A 289 14.59 18.41 -64.98
CA TYR A 289 14.73 17.53 -63.82
C TYR A 289 15.08 18.28 -62.51
N ILE A 290 15.93 19.31 -62.61
CA ILE A 290 16.24 20.15 -61.43
C ILE A 290 14.98 20.87 -60.95
N LEU A 291 14.19 21.41 -61.87
CA LEU A 291 12.95 22.11 -61.56
C LEU A 291 11.91 21.16 -60.95
N ASP A 292 11.73 19.98 -61.54
CA ASP A 292 10.77 18.95 -61.09
C ASP A 292 11.10 18.47 -59.66
N GLU A 293 12.36 18.14 -59.41
CA GLU A 293 12.81 17.75 -58.06
C GLU A 293 12.80 18.91 -57.06
N GLY A 294 13.01 20.15 -57.50
CA GLY A 294 12.86 21.35 -56.70
C GLY A 294 11.40 21.57 -56.25
N MET A 295 10.43 21.46 -57.17
CA MET A 295 8.99 21.55 -56.86
C MET A 295 8.57 20.40 -55.90
N ARG A 296 9.13 19.22 -56.08
CA ARG A 296 8.89 18.09 -55.18
C ARG A 296 9.38 18.34 -53.74
N LEU A 297 10.57 18.94 -53.59
CA LEU A 297 11.12 19.34 -52.31
C LEU A 297 10.26 20.40 -51.61
N GLU A 298 9.76 21.38 -52.39
CA GLU A 298 8.86 22.41 -51.89
C GLU A 298 7.54 21.81 -51.38
N GLU A 299 6.92 20.90 -52.12
CA GLU A 299 5.69 20.22 -51.71
C GLU A 299 5.90 19.37 -50.47
N LEU A 300 7.03 18.62 -50.40
CA LEU A 300 7.40 17.84 -49.23
C LEU A 300 7.55 18.73 -47.99
N SER A 301 8.29 19.84 -48.12
CA SER A 301 8.49 20.81 -47.03
C SER A 301 7.17 21.42 -46.55
N ARG A 302 6.28 21.80 -47.50
CA ARG A 302 4.96 22.35 -47.16
C ARG A 302 4.11 21.34 -46.38
N LYS A 303 3.98 20.10 -46.87
CA LYS A 303 3.23 19.03 -46.18
C LYS A 303 3.78 18.73 -44.79
N LEU A 304 5.10 18.81 -44.62
CA LEU A 304 5.74 18.65 -43.31
C LEU A 304 5.38 19.80 -42.36
N MET A 305 5.43 21.04 -42.84
CA MET A 305 5.05 22.21 -42.04
C MET A 305 3.59 22.14 -41.63
N ASP A 306 2.69 21.73 -42.54
CA ASP A 306 1.27 21.51 -42.22
C ASP A 306 1.12 20.45 -41.09
N LEU A 307 1.84 19.33 -41.17
CA LEU A 307 1.80 18.29 -40.14
C LEU A 307 2.35 18.77 -38.78
N ILE A 308 3.41 19.59 -38.77
CA ILE A 308 3.97 20.17 -37.55
C ILE A 308 3.01 21.20 -36.95
N ALA A 309 2.40 22.06 -37.76
CA ALA A 309 1.45 23.07 -37.32
C ALA A 309 0.23 22.46 -36.64
N LEU A 310 -0.29 21.34 -37.14
CA LEU A 310 -1.39 20.59 -36.53
C LEU A 310 -1.07 20.04 -35.13
N ASN A 311 0.21 19.89 -34.77
CA ASN A 311 0.62 19.43 -33.46
C ASN A 311 0.67 20.52 -32.37
N HIS A 312 0.73 21.81 -32.81
CA HIS A 312 1.02 22.92 -31.89
C HIS A 312 -0.06 24.01 -31.89
N GLN A 313 -1.05 23.94 -32.74
CA GLN A 313 -2.11 24.94 -32.85
C GLN A 313 -3.42 24.38 -32.26
N ASN A 314 -4.16 25.24 -31.56
CA ASN A 314 -5.55 25.00 -31.22
C ASN A 314 -6.43 25.53 -32.35
N PHE A 315 -7.19 24.64 -32.96
CA PHE A 315 -8.12 24.99 -34.02
C PHE A 315 -9.52 25.20 -33.44
N VAL A 316 -10.24 26.17 -33.99
CA VAL A 316 -11.64 26.41 -33.64
C VAL A 316 -12.48 25.71 -34.68
N LEU A 317 -13.32 24.80 -34.28
CA LEU A 317 -14.27 24.14 -35.17
C LEU A 317 -15.53 25.00 -35.27
N GLU A 318 -16.00 25.20 -36.48
CA GLU A 318 -17.23 25.94 -36.76
C GLU A 318 -18.31 24.99 -37.29
N GLU A 319 -19.56 25.23 -36.92
CA GLU A 319 -20.70 24.48 -37.44
C GLU A 319 -20.98 24.87 -38.86
N LEU A 320 -20.69 24.00 -39.82
CA LEU A 320 -20.90 24.22 -41.23
C LEU A 320 -21.88 23.22 -41.84
N SER A 321 -22.68 23.64 -42.83
CA SER A 321 -23.48 22.72 -43.63
C SER A 321 -22.57 21.76 -44.39
N ALA A 322 -22.72 20.47 -44.15
CA ALA A 322 -21.98 19.41 -44.85
C ALA A 322 -22.32 19.41 -46.35
N GLY A 323 -23.57 19.72 -46.72
CA GLY A 323 -23.99 19.83 -48.11
C GLY A 323 -23.22 20.90 -48.84
N GLU A 324 -23.22 22.15 -48.35
CA GLU A 324 -22.49 23.26 -48.94
C GLU A 324 -20.97 23.03 -48.95
N LEU A 325 -20.42 22.49 -47.85
CA LEU A 325 -18.99 22.19 -47.72
C LEU A 325 -18.54 21.19 -48.79
N LEU A 326 -19.23 20.06 -48.90
CA LEU A 326 -18.85 18.96 -49.78
C LEU A 326 -19.14 19.30 -51.26
N ASP A 327 -20.19 20.06 -51.56
CA ASP A 327 -20.45 20.55 -52.91
C ASP A 327 -19.34 21.49 -53.39
N ASN A 328 -18.92 22.45 -52.58
CA ASN A 328 -17.81 23.35 -52.88
C ASN A 328 -16.48 22.59 -53.10
N LEU A 329 -16.24 21.54 -52.29
CA LEU A 329 -15.06 20.67 -52.43
C LEU A 329 -15.14 19.79 -53.69
N CYS A 330 -16.32 19.28 -54.05
CA CYS A 330 -16.53 18.54 -55.27
C CYS A 330 -16.28 19.43 -56.49
N GLU A 331 -16.72 20.71 -56.49
CA GLU A 331 -16.40 21.64 -57.57
C GLU A 331 -14.90 21.90 -57.72
N THR A 332 -14.18 21.98 -56.60
CA THR A 332 -12.70 22.13 -56.58
C THR A 332 -12.00 20.87 -57.11
N LEU A 333 -12.52 19.68 -56.84
CA LEU A 333 -11.96 18.39 -57.27
C LEU A 333 -12.28 18.05 -58.73
N ARG A 334 -13.42 18.49 -59.27
CA ARG A 334 -13.85 18.20 -60.67
C ARG A 334 -12.79 18.50 -61.73
N PRO A 335 -12.13 19.71 -61.77
CA PRO A 335 -11.08 19.97 -62.71
C PRO A 335 -9.89 19.05 -62.62
N VAL A 336 -9.48 18.74 -61.38
CA VAL A 336 -8.33 17.83 -61.06
C VAL A 336 -8.63 16.42 -61.56
N CYS A 337 -9.79 15.89 -61.24
CA CYS A 337 -10.24 14.57 -61.68
C CYS A 337 -10.38 14.51 -63.24
N ARG A 338 -10.95 15.53 -63.79
CA ARG A 338 -11.12 15.61 -65.28
C ARG A 338 -9.78 15.64 -66.05
N ASN A 339 -8.79 16.35 -65.50
CA ASN A 339 -7.45 16.41 -66.12
C ASN A 339 -6.74 15.03 -65.99
N ARG A 340 -7.09 14.21 -65.03
CA ARG A 340 -6.56 12.87 -64.84
C ARG A 340 -7.46 11.75 -65.40
N GLN A 341 -8.53 12.13 -66.08
CA GLN A 341 -9.54 11.21 -66.72
C GLN A 341 -10.23 10.31 -65.64
N VAL A 342 -10.48 10.84 -64.43
CA VAL A 342 -11.17 10.17 -63.33
C VAL A 342 -12.60 10.72 -63.23
N THR A 343 -13.58 9.83 -63.14
CA THR A 343 -14.98 10.22 -62.94
C THR A 343 -15.22 10.50 -61.47
N LEU A 344 -15.74 11.70 -61.12
CA LEU A 344 -16.11 12.08 -59.76
C LEU A 344 -17.64 12.07 -59.61
N GLN A 345 -18.15 11.35 -58.62
CA GLN A 345 -19.56 11.34 -58.20
C GLN A 345 -19.65 11.86 -56.76
N CYS A 346 -20.63 12.71 -56.46
CA CYS A 346 -20.86 13.27 -55.15
C CYS A 346 -22.34 13.04 -54.78
N GLU A 347 -22.57 12.43 -53.63
CA GLU A 347 -23.88 12.14 -53.03
C GLU A 347 -23.83 12.56 -51.57
N VAL A 348 -24.51 13.63 -51.21
CA VAL A 348 -24.35 14.26 -49.88
C VAL A 348 -25.70 14.55 -49.28
N ASP A 349 -25.93 14.06 -48.07
CA ASP A 349 -27.04 14.45 -47.22
C ASP A 349 -26.64 15.73 -46.46
N ASP A 350 -27.56 16.69 -46.34
CA ASP A 350 -27.27 17.93 -45.64
C ASP A 350 -27.42 17.74 -44.11
N ALA A 351 -26.40 18.20 -43.39
CA ALA A 351 -26.37 18.23 -41.94
C ALA A 351 -25.34 19.27 -41.46
N TYR A 352 -25.47 19.74 -40.25
CA TYR A 352 -24.44 20.59 -39.64
C TYR A 352 -23.37 19.77 -38.98
N ILE A 353 -22.09 20.04 -39.28
CA ILE A 353 -20.94 19.32 -38.75
C ILE A 353 -19.89 20.30 -38.20
N PRO A 354 -19.26 19.99 -37.05
CA PRO A 354 -18.21 20.84 -36.48
C PRO A 354 -16.88 20.60 -37.20
N VAL A 355 -16.50 21.51 -38.06
CA VAL A 355 -15.28 21.39 -38.87
C VAL A 355 -14.53 22.72 -38.99
N GLU A 356 -13.22 22.64 -39.19
CA GLU A 356 -12.40 23.73 -39.67
C GLU A 356 -12.26 23.57 -41.20
N TYR A 357 -12.73 24.58 -41.97
CA TYR A 357 -12.92 24.48 -43.41
C TYR A 357 -11.64 24.13 -44.17
N ASP A 358 -10.53 24.83 -43.92
CA ASP A 358 -9.29 24.66 -44.68
C ASP A 358 -8.60 23.32 -44.39
N LEU A 359 -8.66 22.87 -43.13
CA LEU A 359 -8.14 21.53 -42.76
C LEU A 359 -8.99 20.44 -43.39
N PHE A 360 -10.32 20.60 -43.36
CA PHE A 360 -11.20 19.58 -43.90
C PHE A 360 -11.08 19.51 -45.44
N LYS A 361 -10.93 20.64 -46.10
CA LYS A 361 -10.56 20.72 -47.52
C LYS A 361 -9.25 19.99 -47.80
N THR A 362 -8.22 20.21 -46.97
CA THR A 362 -6.92 19.56 -47.11
C THR A 362 -7.05 18.05 -46.95
N LEU A 363 -7.87 17.57 -46.01
CA LEU A 363 -8.16 16.16 -45.79
C LEU A 363 -8.73 15.51 -47.05
N LEU A 364 -9.82 16.08 -47.63
CA LEU A 364 -10.48 15.52 -48.79
C LEU A 364 -9.61 15.59 -50.06
N LEU A 365 -8.83 16.66 -50.26
CA LEU A 365 -7.85 16.75 -51.33
C LEU A 365 -6.76 15.66 -51.23
N ASN A 366 -6.27 15.35 -50.04
CA ASN A 366 -5.30 14.26 -49.83
C ASN A 366 -5.91 12.90 -50.12
N LEU A 367 -7.16 12.64 -49.72
CA LEU A 367 -7.84 11.38 -50.00
C LEU A 367 -8.08 11.21 -51.50
N ALA A 368 -8.52 12.27 -52.22
CA ALA A 368 -8.71 12.24 -53.66
C ALA A 368 -7.39 12.06 -54.42
N ASP A 369 -6.30 12.73 -54.00
CA ASP A 369 -4.96 12.57 -54.60
C ASP A 369 -4.45 11.13 -54.43
N ASN A 370 -4.69 10.52 -53.24
CA ASN A 370 -4.35 9.12 -52.99
C ASN A 370 -5.14 8.17 -53.92
N ALA A 371 -6.43 8.37 -54.10
CA ALA A 371 -7.25 7.61 -55.03
C ALA A 371 -6.76 7.70 -56.48
N ILE A 372 -6.41 8.91 -56.92
CA ILE A 372 -5.83 9.14 -58.26
C ILE A 372 -4.47 8.43 -58.39
N LYS A 373 -3.61 8.54 -57.41
CA LYS A 373 -2.29 7.84 -57.34
C LYS A 373 -2.44 6.32 -57.29
N ALA A 374 -3.51 5.79 -56.67
CA ALA A 374 -3.85 4.38 -56.73
C ALA A 374 -4.29 3.89 -58.13
N GLY A 375 -4.44 4.81 -59.07
CA GLY A 375 -4.86 4.50 -60.44
C GLY A 375 -6.37 4.31 -60.58
N ALA A 376 -7.14 4.94 -59.71
CA ALA A 376 -8.59 4.91 -59.81
C ALA A 376 -9.09 5.56 -61.11
N SER A 377 -10.11 4.98 -61.72
CA SER A 377 -10.86 5.58 -62.85
C SER A 377 -12.17 6.21 -62.37
N SER A 378 -12.59 5.94 -61.13
CA SER A 378 -13.79 6.51 -60.53
C SER A 378 -13.55 6.77 -59.05
N ILE A 379 -13.98 7.93 -58.57
CA ILE A 379 -14.01 8.33 -57.17
C ILE A 379 -15.45 8.71 -56.86
N ARG A 380 -15.99 8.14 -55.74
CA ARG A 380 -17.29 8.51 -55.22
C ARG A 380 -17.10 9.11 -53.81
N LEU A 381 -17.56 10.34 -53.64
CA LEU A 381 -17.65 11.03 -52.36
C LEU A 381 -19.08 10.95 -51.86
N THR A 382 -19.26 10.37 -50.67
CA THR A 382 -20.59 10.30 -50.04
C THR A 382 -20.56 10.94 -48.68
N GLY A 383 -21.59 11.71 -48.33
CA GLY A 383 -21.83 12.26 -46.99
C GLY A 383 -23.18 11.76 -46.49
N LYS A 384 -23.24 11.05 -45.40
CA LYS A 384 -24.48 10.51 -44.85
C LYS A 384 -24.62 10.80 -43.38
N ALA A 385 -25.82 11.25 -43.02
CA ALA A 385 -26.20 11.38 -41.59
C ALA A 385 -26.64 10.02 -41.05
N GLU A 386 -25.99 9.54 -39.99
CA GLU A 386 -26.37 8.37 -39.24
C GLU A 386 -26.74 8.83 -37.79
N ASP A 387 -27.52 8.04 -37.06
CA ASP A 387 -28.18 8.42 -35.79
C ASP A 387 -27.37 9.31 -34.82
N SER A 388 -26.07 9.13 -34.74
CA SER A 388 -25.20 9.91 -33.82
C SER A 388 -23.94 10.47 -34.47
N HIS A 389 -23.75 10.26 -35.78
CA HIS A 389 -22.53 10.62 -36.49
C HIS A 389 -22.82 11.05 -37.92
N TYR A 390 -21.95 11.88 -38.46
CA TYR A 390 -21.94 12.14 -39.89
C TYR A 390 -20.77 11.40 -40.54
N VAL A 391 -21.05 10.55 -41.51
CA VAL A 391 -20.04 9.72 -42.16
C VAL A 391 -19.73 10.27 -43.54
N ILE A 392 -18.50 10.69 -43.76
CA ILE A 392 -18.00 11.06 -45.09
C ILE A 392 -17.11 9.96 -45.61
N ALA A 393 -17.46 9.37 -46.75
CA ALA A 393 -16.67 8.31 -47.34
C ALA A 393 -16.16 8.69 -48.72
N VAL A 394 -14.87 8.45 -48.96
CA VAL A 394 -14.22 8.52 -50.24
C VAL A 394 -13.97 7.11 -50.75
N CYS A 395 -14.68 6.71 -51.78
CA CYS A 395 -14.61 5.38 -52.37
C CYS A 395 -13.89 5.45 -53.70
N ASP A 396 -12.87 4.68 -53.93
CA ASP A 396 -12.15 4.57 -55.18
C ASP A 396 -12.12 3.10 -55.68
N ASN A 397 -11.90 2.94 -56.98
CA ASN A 397 -11.69 1.67 -57.65
C ASN A 397 -10.22 1.42 -58.04
N GLY A 398 -9.29 1.93 -57.27
CA GLY A 398 -7.86 1.80 -57.52
C GLY A 398 -7.29 0.42 -57.19
N CYS A 399 -5.99 0.34 -56.99
CA CYS A 399 -5.30 -0.94 -56.73
C CYS A 399 -5.59 -1.58 -55.37
N GLY A 400 -6.23 -0.86 -54.44
CA GLY A 400 -6.49 -1.33 -53.10
C GLY A 400 -5.23 -1.43 -52.22
N ILE A 401 -5.42 -1.80 -50.95
CA ILE A 401 -4.40 -1.88 -49.92
C ILE A 401 -4.52 -3.28 -49.28
N PRO A 402 -3.40 -4.02 -49.07
CA PRO A 402 -3.42 -5.27 -48.34
C PRO A 402 -3.83 -5.05 -46.86
N GLU A 403 -4.58 -5.99 -46.28
CA GLU A 403 -5.11 -5.90 -44.91
C GLU A 403 -3.99 -5.70 -43.88
N GLU A 404 -2.86 -6.40 -44.02
CA GLU A 404 -1.68 -6.34 -43.14
C GLU A 404 -0.99 -4.97 -43.13
N GLU A 405 -1.27 -4.11 -44.09
CA GLU A 405 -0.67 -2.76 -44.25
C GLU A 405 -1.57 -1.65 -43.69
N ILE A 406 -2.86 -1.91 -43.46
CA ILE A 406 -3.88 -0.91 -43.09
C ILE A 406 -3.50 -0.15 -41.82
N ASP A 407 -2.97 -0.84 -40.83
CA ASP A 407 -2.60 -0.24 -39.54
C ASP A 407 -1.42 0.74 -39.66
N ARG A 408 -0.63 0.63 -40.72
CA ARG A 408 0.61 1.39 -40.90
C ARG A 408 0.52 2.52 -41.93
N ILE A 409 -0.47 2.50 -42.80
CA ILE A 409 -0.58 3.48 -43.88
C ILE A 409 -0.77 4.92 -43.39
N THR A 410 -1.16 5.13 -42.14
CA THR A 410 -1.28 6.46 -41.50
C THR A 410 0.04 6.90 -40.82
N GLU A 411 1.06 6.07 -40.80
CA GLU A 411 2.40 6.46 -40.33
C GLU A 411 3.05 7.39 -41.35
N ALA A 412 3.67 8.47 -40.89
CA ALA A 412 4.35 9.42 -41.80
C ALA A 412 5.52 8.73 -42.52
N PHE A 413 5.64 8.98 -43.83
CA PHE A 413 6.63 8.39 -44.75
C PHE A 413 6.45 6.89 -45.01
N TYR A 414 5.35 6.29 -44.52
CA TYR A 414 5.06 4.89 -44.84
C TYR A 414 4.49 4.76 -46.27
N MET A 415 4.97 3.77 -46.98
CA MET A 415 4.54 3.48 -48.37
C MET A 415 4.53 1.97 -48.57
N VAL A 416 3.41 1.40 -49.01
CA VAL A 416 3.23 -0.03 -49.32
C VAL A 416 4.17 -0.45 -50.47
N ASP A 417 4.27 0.39 -51.54
CA ASP A 417 5.18 0.18 -52.68
C ASP A 417 6.04 1.42 -52.91
N LYS A 418 7.28 1.38 -52.46
CA LYS A 418 8.26 2.47 -52.63
C LYS A 418 8.62 2.74 -54.09
N SER A 419 8.55 1.74 -54.98
CA SER A 419 8.95 1.87 -56.38
C SER A 419 7.89 2.60 -57.21
N ARG A 420 6.62 2.30 -56.97
CA ARG A 420 5.47 2.93 -57.65
C ARG A 420 5.26 4.36 -57.16
N SER A 421 5.35 4.54 -55.82
CA SER A 421 5.14 5.85 -55.18
C SER A 421 6.18 6.89 -55.63
N ARG A 422 7.45 6.50 -55.83
CA ARG A 422 8.50 7.41 -56.36
C ARG A 422 8.16 7.95 -57.76
N ARG A 423 7.61 7.14 -58.64
CA ARG A 423 7.18 7.59 -60.00
C ARG A 423 5.98 8.54 -59.95
N GLN A 424 5.21 8.49 -58.88
CA GLN A 424 3.99 9.29 -58.70
C GLN A 424 4.17 10.46 -57.71
N HIS A 425 5.41 10.79 -57.33
CA HIS A 425 5.75 11.89 -56.42
C HIS A 425 5.07 11.78 -55.04
N GLY A 426 4.82 10.56 -54.55
CA GLY A 426 4.26 10.31 -53.25
C GLY A 426 5.34 10.32 -52.15
N ALA A 427 5.22 11.16 -51.12
CA ALA A 427 6.14 11.22 -49.98
C ALA A 427 5.67 10.45 -48.75
N GLY A 428 4.52 9.76 -48.80
CA GLY A 428 3.96 9.02 -47.67
C GLY A 428 3.49 9.89 -46.49
N ILE A 429 3.24 11.21 -46.72
CA ILE A 429 2.78 12.15 -45.69
C ILE A 429 1.26 12.36 -45.77
N GLY A 430 0.62 12.12 -46.92
CA GLY A 430 -0.79 12.50 -47.15
C GLY A 430 -1.76 11.82 -46.16
N LEU A 431 -1.66 10.51 -45.93
CA LEU A 431 -2.55 9.82 -45.00
C LEU A 431 -2.21 10.11 -43.53
N ALA A 432 -0.95 10.40 -43.22
CA ALA A 432 -0.57 10.88 -41.87
C ALA A 432 -1.21 12.26 -41.58
N LEU A 433 -1.26 13.15 -42.59
CA LEU A 433 -1.93 14.44 -42.48
C LEU A 433 -3.44 14.25 -42.29
N VAL A 434 -4.07 13.35 -43.09
CA VAL A 434 -5.49 12.99 -42.95
C VAL A 434 -5.78 12.50 -41.54
N SER A 435 -4.98 11.56 -41.01
CA SER A 435 -5.15 11.03 -39.65
C SER A 435 -5.06 12.15 -38.59
N ARG A 436 -4.09 13.06 -38.74
CA ARG A 436 -3.94 14.16 -37.82
C ARG A 436 -5.08 15.19 -37.89
N ILE A 437 -5.57 15.47 -39.06
CA ILE A 437 -6.76 16.34 -39.26
C ILE A 437 -7.99 15.66 -38.60
N CYS A 438 -8.18 14.35 -38.75
CA CYS A 438 -9.26 13.64 -38.08
C CYS A 438 -9.15 13.75 -36.54
N GLU A 439 -7.94 13.66 -35.96
CA GLU A 439 -7.75 13.86 -34.54
C GLU A 439 -8.16 15.28 -34.07
N VAL A 440 -7.81 16.32 -34.85
CA VAL A 440 -8.22 17.72 -34.57
C VAL A 440 -9.75 17.86 -34.57
N HIS A 441 -10.43 17.15 -35.44
CA HIS A 441 -11.90 17.16 -35.57
C HIS A 441 -12.59 16.13 -34.64
N HIS A 442 -11.89 15.44 -33.79
CA HIS A 442 -12.41 14.33 -32.98
C HIS A 442 -13.10 13.24 -33.80
N ALA A 443 -12.76 13.14 -35.09
CA ALA A 443 -13.30 12.18 -36.02
C ALA A 443 -12.57 10.83 -35.96
N ARG A 444 -13.28 9.76 -36.28
CA ARG A 444 -12.68 8.42 -36.44
C ARG A 444 -12.41 8.17 -37.89
N LEU A 445 -11.22 7.69 -38.24
CA LEU A 445 -10.82 7.27 -39.56
C LEU A 445 -10.93 5.75 -39.70
N LYS A 446 -11.61 5.25 -40.71
CA LYS A 446 -11.78 3.83 -41.00
C LYS A 446 -11.40 3.53 -42.44
N PHE A 447 -10.66 2.46 -42.67
CA PHE A 447 -10.28 1.97 -43.99
C PHE A 447 -10.91 0.60 -44.28
N GLU A 448 -11.49 0.46 -45.46
CA GLU A 448 -11.97 -0.82 -45.99
C GLU A 448 -11.37 -0.97 -47.37
N SER A 449 -10.52 -1.96 -47.59
CA SER A 449 -9.78 -2.10 -48.83
C SER A 449 -9.51 -3.56 -49.17
N GLU A 450 -9.62 -3.90 -50.47
CA GLU A 450 -9.22 -5.20 -50.98
C GLU A 450 -8.29 -4.98 -52.19
N PRO A 451 -7.15 -5.69 -52.28
CA PRO A 451 -6.26 -5.60 -53.43
C PRO A 451 -6.99 -5.86 -54.74
N GLY A 452 -6.89 -4.91 -55.69
CA GLY A 452 -7.51 -4.96 -57.00
C GLY A 452 -8.98 -4.55 -57.05
N ARG A 453 -9.62 -4.16 -55.94
CA ARG A 453 -11.03 -3.73 -55.89
C ARG A 453 -11.20 -2.27 -55.53
N GLY A 454 -10.16 -1.66 -54.95
CA GLY A 454 -10.18 -0.27 -54.52
C GLY A 454 -10.22 -0.09 -53.01
N THR A 455 -10.44 1.15 -52.58
CA THR A 455 -10.41 1.54 -51.16
C THR A 455 -11.61 2.40 -50.81
N ILE A 456 -12.16 2.19 -49.62
CA ILE A 456 -13.14 3.08 -48.99
C ILE A 456 -12.48 3.68 -47.78
N VAL A 457 -12.36 4.99 -47.71
CA VAL A 457 -11.86 5.71 -46.53
C VAL A 457 -13.03 6.49 -45.94
N SER A 458 -13.43 6.11 -44.73
CA SER A 458 -14.55 6.73 -44.02
C SER A 458 -14.05 7.61 -42.87
N VAL A 459 -14.49 8.87 -42.87
CA VAL A 459 -14.28 9.84 -41.79
C VAL A 459 -15.60 9.98 -41.04
N ILE A 460 -15.62 9.56 -39.78
CA ILE A 460 -16.79 9.51 -38.93
C ILE A 460 -16.71 10.67 -37.96
N LEU A 461 -17.51 11.70 -38.16
CA LEU A 461 -17.58 12.91 -37.34
C LEU A 461 -18.70 12.79 -36.33
N PRO A 462 -18.49 13.14 -35.05
CA PRO A 462 -19.59 13.21 -34.09
C PRO A 462 -20.50 14.38 -34.44
N PHE A 463 -21.81 14.23 -34.25
CA PHE A 463 -22.71 15.37 -34.30
C PHE A 463 -22.44 16.29 -33.10
N SER A 464 -22.62 17.58 -33.27
CA SER A 464 -22.68 18.51 -32.16
C SER A 464 -23.97 18.25 -31.39
N ALA A 465 -23.86 18.11 -30.05
CA ALA A 465 -25.01 17.83 -29.18
C ALA A 465 -26.05 18.97 -29.11
N ASP A 466 -25.75 20.14 -29.71
CA ASP A 466 -26.53 21.38 -29.60
C ASP A 466 -27.38 21.74 -30.81
N PHE A 467 -27.35 20.95 -31.91
CA PHE A 467 -28.11 21.29 -33.12
C PHE A 467 -29.06 20.15 -33.53
N PRO A 468 -30.36 20.46 -33.72
CA PRO A 468 -31.35 19.50 -34.21
C PRO A 468 -31.05 19.08 -35.65
N VAL A 469 -31.15 17.80 -35.95
CA VAL A 469 -31.10 17.24 -37.30
C VAL A 469 -32.19 17.92 -38.14
N PRO A 470 -31.90 18.44 -39.39
CA PRO A 470 -32.92 18.96 -40.27
C PRO A 470 -33.87 17.83 -40.67
N GLY A 471 -35.04 17.76 -40.05
CA GLY A 471 -36.05 16.75 -40.34
C GLY A 471 -37.02 16.46 -39.23
N ASP A 472 -36.73 16.84 -37.99
CA ASP A 472 -37.62 16.60 -36.84
C ASP A 472 -38.45 17.83 -36.47
N THR A 473 -39.32 18.24 -37.41
CA THR A 473 -40.40 19.18 -37.11
C THR A 473 -41.59 18.40 -36.56
N THR A 474 -41.52 17.91 -35.35
CA THR A 474 -42.70 17.57 -34.57
C THR A 474 -42.66 18.30 -33.23
N GLY A 475 -43.37 19.42 -33.23
CA GLY A 475 -44.26 19.88 -32.23
C GLY A 475 -43.76 20.18 -30.80
N ASP A 476 -43.79 21.48 -30.53
CA ASP A 476 -44.24 22.07 -29.28
C ASP A 476 -43.62 21.62 -27.94
N THR A 477 -42.90 22.48 -27.29
CA THR A 477 -43.43 23.21 -26.13
C THR A 477 -42.38 24.16 -25.56
N ILE A 478 -42.62 25.46 -25.74
CA ILE A 478 -41.91 26.49 -24.95
C ILE A 478 -42.45 26.41 -23.53
N GLU A 479 -41.73 25.81 -22.62
CA GLU A 479 -41.98 25.93 -21.19
C GLU A 479 -41.17 27.12 -20.65
N LYS A 480 -41.96 28.08 -20.14
CA LYS A 480 -41.50 29.32 -19.52
C LYS A 480 -40.62 29.03 -18.31
N ILE A 481 -39.46 29.63 -18.27
CA ILE A 481 -38.64 29.80 -17.06
C ILE A 481 -39.41 30.76 -16.11
N PRO A 482 -39.62 30.43 -14.86
CA PRO A 482 -40.07 31.37 -13.84
C PRO A 482 -38.91 32.28 -13.42
N GLU A 483 -39.15 33.59 -13.51
CA GLU A 483 -38.37 34.60 -12.80
C GLU A 483 -38.54 34.37 -11.29
N GLU A 484 -37.49 34.09 -10.59
CA GLU A 484 -37.41 34.30 -9.13
C GLU A 484 -36.63 35.58 -8.90
N GLY A 485 -37.39 36.57 -8.42
CA GLY A 485 -36.85 37.75 -7.77
C GLY A 485 -36.60 37.52 -6.29
N GLU A 486 -35.68 38.25 -5.82
CA GLU A 486 -35.20 38.75 -4.54
C GLU A 486 -33.86 38.17 -4.08
#